data_65bcc0c32824df64ec05baa1ab99b062
#
_entry.id   65bcc0c32824df64ec05baa1ab99b062
#
_cell.length_a   1.000
_cell.length_b   1.000
_cell.length_c   1.000
_cell.angle_alpha   90.00
_cell.angle_beta   90.00
_cell.angle_gamma   90.00
#
_symmetry.space_group_name_H-M   'P 1'
#
loop_
_entity.id
_entity.type
_entity.pdbx_description
1 polymer ?
#
loop_
_entity_poly.entity_id
_entity_poly.type
_entity_poly.pdbx_seq_one_letter_code
_entity_poly.pdbx_strand_id
1 'polypeptide(L)'
;GSFIKKYSRIGNLVEVKNSIIGEKSKISHFSYIGDSTIGENVNIGASTVTCNYDGQKKHRTVIEEGAFIGAGSMIIAPVRIGKNAKTGAGSVIRKDVLSYDVVAGIPAKSIK
;
A
#
# COMPACT_ATOMS: atom_id res chain seq x y z
N GLY A 1 -14.75 -8.55 -5.78
CA GLY A 1 -14.82 -8.92 -4.45
C GLY A 1 -13.69 -8.50 -3.55
N SER A 2 -14.04 -7.76 -2.53
CA SER A 2 -13.06 -7.38 -1.52
C SER A 2 -13.58 -7.74 -0.14
N PHE A 3 -12.64 -8.04 0.78
CA PHE A 3 -12.97 -8.26 2.19
C PHE A 3 -12.34 -7.15 3.00
N ILE A 4 -13.15 -6.43 3.77
CA ILE A 4 -12.68 -5.36 4.65
C ILE A 4 -12.95 -5.82 6.08
N LYS A 5 -11.89 -6.08 6.82
CA LYS A 5 -12.00 -6.68 8.15
C LYS A 5 -12.35 -5.64 9.22
N LYS A 6 -12.56 -6.11 10.45
CA LYS A 6 -13.06 -5.30 11.56
C LYS A 6 -12.23 -4.07 11.82
N TYR A 7 -12.88 -2.99 12.17
CA TYR A 7 -12.28 -1.73 12.61
C TYR A 7 -11.40 -1.06 11.55
N SER A 8 -11.49 -1.51 10.29
CA SER A 8 -10.81 -0.85 9.19
C SER A 8 -11.55 0.43 8.83
N ARG A 9 -10.81 1.42 8.34
CA ARG A 9 -11.39 2.68 7.87
C ARG A 9 -11.06 2.90 6.41
N ILE A 10 -12.11 3.09 5.62
CA ILE A 10 -11.97 3.42 4.21
C ILE A 10 -12.48 4.85 4.03
N GLY A 11 -11.60 5.75 3.66
CA GLY A 11 -11.93 7.16 3.52
C GLY A 11 -12.79 7.46 2.30
N ASN A 12 -13.08 8.74 2.09
CA ASN A 12 -13.88 9.19 0.96
C ASN A 12 -13.12 9.06 -0.34
N LEU A 13 -13.84 8.73 -1.41
CA LEU A 13 -13.27 8.66 -2.76
C LEU A 13 -12.10 7.67 -2.82
N VAL A 14 -12.28 6.51 -2.17
CA VAL A 14 -11.33 5.41 -2.20
C VAL A 14 -11.96 4.28 -2.99
N GLU A 15 -11.20 3.73 -3.92
CA GLU A 15 -11.60 2.50 -4.59
C GLU A 15 -10.79 1.33 -4.04
N VAL A 16 -11.49 0.28 -3.62
CA VAL A 16 -10.87 -0.98 -3.19
C VAL A 16 -11.42 -2.07 -4.11
N LYS A 17 -10.54 -2.75 -4.81
CA LYS A 17 -10.93 -3.74 -5.80
C LYS A 17 -10.14 -5.03 -5.61
N ASN A 18 -10.85 -6.14 -5.51
CA ASN A 18 -10.26 -7.48 -5.44
C ASN A 18 -9.13 -7.55 -4.40
N SER A 19 -9.39 -7.06 -3.20
CA SER A 19 -8.38 -6.90 -2.16
C SER A 19 -8.88 -7.35 -0.80
N ILE A 20 -7.94 -7.65 0.09
CA ILE A 20 -8.22 -7.97 1.49
C ILE A 20 -7.60 -6.88 2.34
N ILE A 21 -8.42 -6.21 3.13
CA ILE A 21 -7.96 -5.15 4.04
C ILE A 21 -7.99 -5.71 5.46
N GLY A 22 -6.84 -5.79 6.10
CA GLY A 22 -6.69 -6.35 7.44
C GLY A 22 -7.33 -5.50 8.52
N GLU A 23 -7.50 -6.07 9.71
CA GLU A 23 -8.16 -5.39 10.83
C GLU A 23 -7.42 -4.10 11.20
N LYS A 24 -8.18 -3.09 11.55
CA LYS A 24 -7.69 -1.80 12.03
C LYS A 24 -6.81 -1.05 11.02
N SER A 25 -6.80 -1.46 9.78
CA SER A 25 -6.07 -0.74 8.74
C SER A 25 -6.87 0.47 8.27
N LYS A 26 -6.18 1.50 7.83
CA LYS A 26 -6.80 2.75 7.39
C LYS A 26 -6.33 3.07 5.98
N ILE A 27 -7.29 3.34 5.10
CA ILE A 27 -7.01 3.81 3.74
C ILE A 27 -7.59 5.21 3.62
N SER A 28 -6.71 6.19 3.48
CA SER A 28 -7.12 7.59 3.42
C SER A 28 -7.66 7.95 2.04
N HIS A 29 -8.28 9.11 1.96
CA HIS A 29 -9.04 9.53 0.77
C HIS A 29 -8.20 9.57 -0.51
N PHE A 30 -8.89 9.49 -1.65
CA PHE A 30 -8.33 9.55 -2.99
C PHE A 30 -7.33 8.43 -3.30
N SER A 31 -7.43 7.29 -2.62
CA SER A 31 -6.53 6.17 -2.85
C SER A 31 -7.18 5.11 -3.74
N TYR A 32 -6.35 4.37 -4.45
CA TYR A 32 -6.77 3.17 -5.17
C TYR A 32 -5.99 1.97 -4.69
N ILE A 33 -6.69 0.96 -4.20
CA ILE A 33 -6.11 -0.30 -3.74
C ILE A 33 -6.72 -1.42 -4.56
N GLY A 34 -5.93 -1.99 -5.45
CA GLY A 34 -6.37 -3.07 -6.32
C GLY A 34 -5.47 -4.29 -6.25
N ASP A 35 -6.07 -5.47 -6.31
CA ASP A 35 -5.38 -6.76 -6.32
C ASP A 35 -4.35 -6.86 -5.19
N SER A 36 -4.74 -6.46 -3.98
CA SER A 36 -3.79 -6.31 -2.87
C SER A 36 -4.20 -7.10 -1.65
N THR A 37 -3.21 -7.48 -0.86
CA THR A 37 -3.40 -8.03 0.48
C THR A 37 -2.76 -7.07 1.47
N ILE A 38 -3.60 -6.42 2.27
CA ILE A 38 -3.17 -5.43 3.28
C ILE A 38 -3.31 -6.09 4.64
N GLY A 39 -2.23 -6.12 5.40
CA GLY A 39 -2.21 -6.71 6.74
C GLY A 39 -2.94 -5.86 7.78
N GLU A 40 -2.79 -6.22 9.04
CA GLU A 40 -3.41 -5.50 10.15
C GLU A 40 -2.65 -4.22 10.47
N ASN A 41 -3.37 -3.22 10.96
CA ASN A 41 -2.77 -1.96 11.44
C ASN A 41 -1.88 -1.27 10.40
N VAL A 42 -2.24 -1.36 9.14
CA VAL A 42 -1.54 -0.67 8.06
C VAL A 42 -2.17 0.70 7.87
N ASN A 43 -1.34 1.71 7.69
CA ASN A 43 -1.81 3.04 7.35
C ASN A 43 -1.44 3.35 5.90
N ILE A 44 -2.46 3.56 5.07
CA ILE A 44 -2.28 3.96 3.68
C ILE A 44 -2.58 5.45 3.58
N GLY A 45 -1.56 6.25 3.29
CA GLY A 45 -1.70 7.69 3.16
C GLY A 45 -2.58 8.09 1.96
N ALA A 46 -3.11 9.31 2.03
CA ALA A 46 -3.99 9.84 0.98
C ALA A 46 -3.32 9.79 -0.39
N SER A 47 -4.12 9.58 -1.43
CA SER A 47 -3.66 9.58 -2.83
C SER A 47 -2.61 8.51 -3.13
N THR A 48 -2.61 7.41 -2.38
CA THR A 48 -1.75 6.26 -2.66
C THR A 48 -2.40 5.41 -3.74
N VAL A 49 -1.60 4.94 -4.68
CA VAL A 49 -2.09 4.12 -5.78
C VAL A 49 -1.27 2.84 -5.87
N THR A 50 -1.96 1.70 -5.89
CA THR A 50 -1.33 0.44 -6.28
C THR A 50 -1.40 0.36 -7.80
N CYS A 51 -0.24 0.45 -8.43
CA CYS A 51 -0.15 0.36 -9.89
C CYS A 51 -0.15 -1.12 -10.26
N ASN A 52 -1.34 -1.70 -10.31
CA ASN A 52 -1.52 -3.15 -10.41
C ASN A 52 -1.57 -3.70 -11.84
N TYR A 53 -1.61 -2.82 -12.82
CA TYR A 53 -1.73 -3.22 -14.22
C TYR A 53 -0.55 -2.71 -15.03
N ASP A 54 0.12 -3.62 -15.75
CA ASP A 54 1.33 -3.27 -16.51
C ASP A 54 1.06 -3.04 -18.01
N GLY A 55 -0.19 -2.97 -18.38
CA GLY A 55 -0.60 -2.88 -19.78
C GLY A 55 -0.98 -4.23 -20.39
N GLN A 56 -0.66 -5.32 -19.73
CA GLN A 56 -1.00 -6.67 -20.18
C GLN A 56 -1.60 -7.51 -19.07
N LYS A 57 -0.97 -7.52 -17.90
CA LYS A 57 -1.37 -8.34 -16.76
C LYS A 57 -1.58 -7.51 -15.52
N LYS A 58 -2.42 -8.01 -14.63
CA LYS A 58 -2.57 -7.47 -13.29
C LYS A 58 -1.62 -8.21 -12.35
N HIS A 59 -1.05 -7.48 -11.40
CA HIS A 59 -0.10 -8.00 -10.44
C HIS A 59 -0.56 -7.65 -9.02
N ARG A 60 -0.15 -8.47 -8.07
CA ARG A 60 -0.55 -8.28 -6.68
C ARG A 60 0.47 -7.49 -5.89
N THR A 61 -0.05 -6.74 -4.94
CA THR A 61 0.74 -6.02 -3.93
C THR A 61 0.43 -6.64 -2.58
N VAL A 62 1.47 -6.85 -1.78
CA VAL A 62 1.31 -7.31 -0.40
C VAL A 62 1.93 -6.26 0.52
N ILE A 63 1.15 -5.77 1.47
CA ILE A 63 1.62 -4.82 2.48
C ILE A 63 1.39 -5.46 3.83
N GLU A 64 2.48 -5.70 4.56
CA GLU A 64 2.42 -6.47 5.79
C GLU A 64 2.06 -5.61 6.99
N GLU A 65 1.75 -6.28 8.09
CA GLU A 65 1.28 -5.69 9.33
C GLU A 65 2.09 -4.46 9.74
N GLY A 66 1.39 -3.41 10.17
CA GLY A 66 2.02 -2.24 10.77
C GLY A 66 2.75 -1.32 9.82
N ALA A 67 2.74 -1.60 8.51
CA ALA A 67 3.42 -0.73 7.56
C ALA A 67 2.76 0.64 7.48
N PHE A 68 3.54 1.66 7.23
CA PHE A 68 3.07 3.04 7.08
C PHE A 68 3.41 3.52 5.67
N ILE A 69 2.40 3.69 4.86
CA ILE A 69 2.56 4.14 3.47
C ILE A 69 2.30 5.63 3.40
N GLY A 70 3.33 6.41 3.08
CA GLY A 70 3.22 7.87 3.00
C GLY A 70 2.28 8.31 1.89
N ALA A 71 1.65 9.47 2.09
CA ALA A 71 0.71 10.03 1.13
C ALA A 71 1.32 10.15 -0.26
N GLY A 72 0.54 9.87 -1.28
CA GLY A 72 1.00 9.98 -2.67
C GLY A 72 1.98 8.92 -3.11
N SER A 73 2.16 7.85 -2.34
CA SER A 73 3.04 6.76 -2.76
C SER A 73 2.46 6.04 -3.97
N MET A 74 3.30 5.78 -4.96
CA MET A 74 2.95 4.95 -6.12
C MET A 74 3.61 3.60 -5.94
N ILE A 75 2.80 2.56 -5.76
CA ILE A 75 3.31 1.22 -5.45
C ILE A 75 3.17 0.38 -6.71
N ILE A 76 4.28 0.08 -7.35
CA ILE A 76 4.28 -0.62 -8.64
C ILE A 76 4.35 -2.12 -8.39
N ALA A 77 3.21 -2.77 -8.58
CA ALA A 77 3.11 -4.22 -8.40
C ALA A 77 3.90 -4.97 -9.48
N PRO A 78 4.42 -6.15 -9.17
CA PRO A 78 4.31 -6.84 -7.89
C PRO A 78 5.38 -6.38 -6.90
N VAL A 79 4.99 -6.06 -5.69
CA VAL A 79 5.94 -5.75 -4.61
C VAL A 79 5.37 -6.25 -3.28
N ARG A 80 6.28 -6.48 -2.34
CA ARG A 80 5.93 -6.77 -0.95
C ARG A 80 6.57 -5.69 -0.08
N ILE A 81 5.74 -5.04 0.71
CA ILE A 81 6.21 -4.05 1.69
C ILE A 81 6.16 -4.73 3.05
N GLY A 82 7.32 -4.88 3.66
CA GLY A 82 7.49 -5.70 4.85
C GLY A 82 6.87 -5.11 6.12
N LYS A 83 6.84 -5.91 7.15
CA LYS A 83 6.25 -5.57 8.44
C LYS A 83 6.87 -4.30 9.00
N ASN A 84 6.03 -3.38 9.44
CA ASN A 84 6.43 -2.10 10.04
C ASN A 84 7.38 -1.26 9.17
N ALA A 85 7.42 -1.51 7.88
CA ALA A 85 8.18 -0.67 6.96
C ALA A 85 7.45 0.66 6.75
N LYS A 86 8.19 1.68 6.33
CA LYS A 86 7.62 3.00 6.06
C LYS A 86 8.05 3.49 4.70
N THR A 87 7.13 4.13 3.98
CA THR A 87 7.47 4.83 2.74
C THR A 87 7.24 6.32 2.94
N GLY A 88 8.16 7.14 2.43
CA GLY A 88 8.00 8.58 2.47
C GLY A 88 6.92 9.05 1.49
N ALA A 89 6.35 10.22 1.77
CA ALA A 89 5.34 10.81 0.90
C ALA A 89 5.89 11.00 -0.51
N GLY A 90 5.05 10.72 -1.50
CA GLY A 90 5.41 10.90 -2.91
C GLY A 90 6.41 9.90 -3.46
N SER A 91 6.69 8.83 -2.73
CA SER A 91 7.67 7.83 -3.17
C SER A 91 7.12 6.93 -4.26
N VAL A 92 7.99 6.44 -5.13
CA VAL A 92 7.66 5.44 -6.13
C VAL A 92 8.37 4.15 -5.75
N ILE A 93 7.60 3.16 -5.32
CA ILE A 93 8.11 1.89 -4.81
C ILE A 93 8.06 0.86 -5.92
N ARG A 94 9.22 0.42 -6.40
CA ARG A 94 9.35 -0.54 -7.49
C ARG A 94 9.95 -1.87 -7.07
N LYS A 95 10.48 -1.94 -5.86
CA LYS A 95 11.12 -3.14 -5.32
C LYS A 95 10.57 -3.44 -3.95
N ASP A 96 10.69 -4.69 -3.54
CA ASP A 96 10.29 -5.09 -2.21
C ASP A 96 10.99 -4.24 -1.14
N VAL A 97 10.25 -3.94 -0.09
CA VAL A 97 10.76 -3.17 1.04
C VAL A 97 10.88 -4.13 2.22
N LEU A 98 12.06 -4.21 2.80
CA LEU A 98 12.32 -5.09 3.93
C LEU A 98 11.55 -4.63 5.16
N SER A 99 11.24 -5.57 6.04
CA SER A 99 10.59 -5.25 7.31
C SER A 99 11.41 -4.22 8.08
N TYR A 100 10.72 -3.27 8.68
CA TYR A 100 11.30 -2.19 9.49
C TYR A 100 12.18 -1.20 8.72
N ASP A 101 12.28 -1.34 7.40
CA ASP A 101 13.04 -0.37 6.61
C ASP A 101 12.23 0.90 6.40
N VAL A 102 12.93 1.97 6.07
CA VAL A 102 12.33 3.25 5.68
C VAL A 102 12.86 3.58 4.30
N VAL A 103 11.95 3.74 3.34
CA VAL A 103 12.35 4.06 1.96
C VAL A 103 11.69 5.37 1.55
N ALA A 104 12.35 6.11 0.67
CA ALA A 104 11.80 7.36 0.15
C ALA A 104 12.42 7.67 -1.20
N GLY A 105 11.70 8.46 -1.99
CA GLY A 105 12.21 9.00 -3.24
C GLY A 105 11.64 8.35 -4.49
N ILE A 106 12.17 8.77 -5.64
CA ILE A 106 11.77 8.30 -6.96
C ILE A 106 13.05 7.92 -7.73
N PRO A 107 13.37 6.62 -7.86
CA PRO A 107 12.75 5.49 -7.18
C PRO A 107 13.06 5.46 -5.68
N ALA A 108 12.18 4.84 -4.91
CA ALA A 108 12.37 4.77 -3.47
C ALA A 108 13.61 3.95 -3.12
N LYS A 109 14.38 4.46 -2.17
CA LYS A 109 15.58 3.80 -1.66
C LYS A 109 15.59 3.90 -0.14
N SER A 110 16.26 2.95 0.50
CA SER A 110 16.39 2.98 1.95
C SER A 110 17.08 4.26 2.41
N ILE A 111 16.52 4.88 3.44
CA ILE A 111 17.09 6.07 4.07
C ILE A 111 17.36 5.82 5.55
N LYS A 112 17.24 4.56 5.95
CA LYS A 112 17.42 4.16 7.34
C LYS A 112 18.90 4.00 7.66
#